data_d47e7ff19716be7a84d75984d35cbadd
#
_entry.id   d47e7ff19716be7a84d75984d35cbadd
#
_cell.length_a   1.000
_cell.length_b   1.000
_cell.length_c   1.000
_cell.angle_alpha   90.00
_cell.angle_beta   90.00
_cell.angle_gamma   90.00
#
_symmetry.space_group_name_H-M   'P 1'
#
loop_
_entity.id
_entity.type
_entity.pdbx_description
1 polymer ?
#
loop_
_entity_poly.entity_id
_entity_poly.type
_entity_poly.pdbx_seq_one_letter_code
_entity_poly.pdbx_strand_id
1 'polypeptide(L)'
;MLNHLDLPWTGSPEPGVKRRLLERVGAEVARATSIVRYEPGARFPAHGHDLGEEIFVLDGIFSDETGDYPAGTYIMNPPGSAHAPFSESGCTLFVKLRHLGPEQTEREVVDTNVAPWLQGLVPGLHVMPLMRQGTGSTLVRWAPQTYFSAHRHYGGEEIFVVSGVFEDEHGIYPQGSWIRSPHMSLHQPFSKEGCTIFVKTGHLL
;
A
#
# COMPACT_ATOMS: atom_id res chain seq x y z
N MET A 1 4.25 14.90 0.81
CA MET A 1 5.21 13.80 1.07
C MET A 1 5.47 13.70 2.57
N LEU A 2 5.48 12.47 3.10
CA LEU A 2 5.80 12.11 4.50
C LEU A 2 6.70 10.88 4.46
N ASN A 3 7.60 10.72 5.46
CA ASN A 3 8.20 9.42 5.73
C ASN A 3 7.58 8.85 7.00
N HIS A 4 7.04 7.64 6.94
CA HIS A 4 6.35 7.07 8.08
C HIS A 4 7.28 6.81 9.27
N LEU A 5 8.58 6.66 9.03
CA LEU A 5 9.56 6.44 10.11
C LEU A 5 9.69 7.65 11.02
N ASP A 6 9.40 8.85 10.52
CA ASP A 6 9.44 10.11 11.28
C ASP A 6 8.14 10.38 12.05
N LEU A 7 7.08 9.60 11.80
CA LEU A 7 5.79 9.78 12.45
C LEU A 7 5.72 9.02 13.78
N PRO A 8 5.09 9.60 14.81
CA PRO A 8 4.86 8.91 16.06
C PRO A 8 3.85 7.76 15.89
N TRP A 9 4.02 6.71 16.66
CA TRP A 9 2.98 5.69 16.81
C TRP A 9 1.84 6.21 17.69
N THR A 10 0.61 6.07 17.20
CA THR A 10 -0.62 6.37 17.94
C THR A 10 -1.38 5.08 18.22
N GLY A 11 -2.07 5.01 19.35
CA GLY A 11 -2.89 3.84 19.67
C GLY A 11 -4.04 3.65 18.66
N SER A 12 -4.40 2.41 18.43
CA SER A 12 -5.68 1.99 17.85
C SER A 12 -6.70 1.81 18.96
N PRO A 13 -8.00 1.72 18.67
CA PRO A 13 -9.01 1.32 19.68
C PRO A 13 -8.68 -0.02 20.36
N GLU A 14 -8.02 -0.93 19.64
CA GLU A 14 -7.70 -2.26 20.16
C GLU A 14 -6.30 -2.32 20.79
N PRO A 15 -6.17 -2.94 21.98
CA PRO A 15 -4.88 -3.13 22.64
C PRO A 15 -3.89 -3.90 21.76
N GLY A 16 -2.60 -3.51 21.82
CA GLY A 16 -1.54 -4.15 21.03
C GLY A 16 -1.53 -3.76 19.55
N VAL A 17 -2.44 -2.89 19.10
CA VAL A 17 -2.44 -2.36 17.73
C VAL A 17 -2.10 -0.87 17.75
N LYS A 18 -1.12 -0.46 16.93
CA LYS A 18 -0.67 0.93 16.82
C LYS A 18 -0.69 1.37 15.36
N ARG A 19 -0.83 2.66 15.13
CA ARG A 19 -0.94 3.26 13.80
C ARG A 19 0.01 4.45 13.63
N ARG A 20 0.55 4.61 12.42
CA ARG A 20 1.13 5.85 11.91
C ARG A 20 0.25 6.33 10.78
N LEU A 21 -0.40 7.47 10.95
CA LEU A 21 -1.39 7.98 9.99
C LEU A 21 -0.66 8.76 8.89
N LEU A 22 -0.74 8.27 7.66
CA LEU A 22 -0.22 8.95 6.46
C LEU A 22 -1.27 9.89 5.88
N GLU A 23 -2.50 9.40 5.76
CA GLU A 23 -3.68 10.20 5.43
C GLU A 23 -4.88 9.75 6.25
N ARG A 24 -5.75 10.70 6.60
CA ARG A 24 -7.05 10.40 7.19
C ARG A 24 -8.04 11.53 6.88
N VAL A 25 -9.15 11.16 6.24
CA VAL A 25 -10.25 12.09 5.93
C VAL A 25 -11.51 11.58 6.63
N GLY A 26 -11.84 12.20 7.76
CA GLY A 26 -12.93 11.78 8.65
C GLY A 26 -12.46 11.48 10.08
N ALA A 27 -13.39 11.03 10.92
CA ALA A 27 -13.13 10.63 12.30
C ALA A 27 -12.67 9.14 12.37
N GLU A 28 -13.27 8.28 13.20
CA GLU A 28 -12.87 6.87 13.27
C GLU A 28 -13.28 6.09 12.00
N VAL A 29 -14.42 6.37 11.44
CA VAL A 29 -14.82 5.88 10.09
C VAL A 29 -14.29 6.87 9.05
N ALA A 30 -13.24 6.51 8.35
CA ALA A 30 -12.50 7.42 7.47
C ALA A 30 -11.92 6.72 6.25
N ARG A 31 -11.80 7.47 5.14
CA ARG A 31 -10.81 7.12 4.12
C ARG A 31 -9.43 7.36 4.71
N ALA A 32 -8.59 6.33 4.74
CA ALA A 32 -7.30 6.42 5.41
C ALA A 32 -6.23 5.58 4.73
N THR A 33 -4.99 6.08 4.83
CA THR A 33 -3.77 5.34 4.51
C THR A 33 -2.88 5.37 5.76
N SER A 34 -2.40 4.21 6.21
CA SER A 34 -1.68 4.09 7.49
C SER A 34 -0.65 2.98 7.44
N ILE A 35 0.40 3.11 8.26
CA ILE A 35 1.18 1.96 8.71
C ILE A 35 0.57 1.47 10.00
N VAL A 36 0.25 0.19 10.06
CA VAL A 36 -0.38 -0.46 11.22
C VAL A 36 0.57 -1.52 11.74
N ARG A 37 0.78 -1.54 13.04
CA ARG A 37 1.58 -2.55 13.73
C ARG A 37 0.70 -3.32 14.70
N TYR A 38 0.76 -4.64 14.58
CA TYR A 38 0.27 -5.59 15.57
C TYR A 38 1.45 -6.04 16.43
N GLU A 39 1.32 -5.93 17.74
CA GLU A 39 2.24 -6.57 18.67
C GLU A 39 1.97 -8.08 18.70
N PRO A 40 2.95 -8.93 19.10
CA PRO A 40 2.72 -10.38 19.22
C PRO A 40 1.49 -10.70 20.06
N GLY A 41 0.60 -11.55 19.53
CA GLY A 41 -0.67 -11.93 20.15
C GLY A 41 -1.80 -10.93 20.03
N ALA A 42 -1.57 -9.77 19.39
CA ALA A 42 -2.62 -8.76 19.21
C ALA A 42 -3.72 -9.25 18.26
N ARG A 43 -4.96 -8.90 18.61
CA ARG A 43 -6.18 -9.29 17.88
C ARG A 43 -7.10 -8.08 17.70
N PHE A 44 -7.81 -8.07 16.60
CA PHE A 44 -8.88 -7.11 16.35
C PHE A 44 -10.22 -7.86 16.30
N PRO A 45 -11.29 -7.39 16.94
CA PRO A 45 -12.60 -8.05 16.85
C PRO A 45 -13.11 -8.04 15.40
N ALA A 46 -14.01 -8.95 15.10
CA ALA A 46 -14.65 -9.01 13.79
C ALA A 46 -15.26 -7.65 13.43
N HIS A 47 -14.90 -7.13 12.27
CA HIS A 47 -15.36 -5.84 11.76
C HIS A 47 -15.53 -5.85 10.26
N GLY A 48 -16.35 -4.93 9.75
CA GLY A 48 -16.69 -4.83 8.34
C GLY A 48 -15.98 -3.68 7.64
N HIS A 49 -15.78 -3.84 6.33
CA HIS A 49 -15.19 -2.86 5.42
C HIS A 49 -16.20 -2.42 4.37
N ASP A 50 -17.02 -1.43 4.66
CA ASP A 50 -18.12 -0.95 3.79
C ASP A 50 -17.65 -0.45 2.41
N LEU A 51 -16.47 0.18 2.31
CA LEU A 51 -15.82 0.60 1.07
C LEU A 51 -14.46 -0.08 0.86
N GLY A 52 -14.31 -1.30 1.40
CA GLY A 52 -13.17 -2.16 1.20
C GLY A 52 -11.88 -1.74 1.90
N GLU A 53 -10.92 -2.63 1.84
CA GLU A 53 -9.61 -2.51 2.44
C GLU A 53 -8.54 -3.10 1.53
N GLU A 54 -7.37 -2.47 1.50
CA GLU A 54 -6.15 -3.04 0.92
C GLU A 54 -5.08 -3.13 1.99
N ILE A 55 -4.40 -4.26 2.05
CA ILE A 55 -3.29 -4.53 2.98
C ILE A 55 -2.08 -4.97 2.16
N PHE A 56 -0.90 -4.43 2.49
CA PHE A 56 0.38 -5.00 2.08
C PHE A 56 1.20 -5.30 3.33
N VAL A 57 1.54 -6.56 3.52
CA VAL A 57 2.32 -7.02 4.69
C VAL A 57 3.77 -6.64 4.50
N LEU A 58 4.26 -5.68 5.31
CA LEU A 58 5.63 -5.18 5.25
C LEU A 58 6.61 -6.04 6.03
N ASP A 59 6.14 -6.60 7.16
CA ASP A 59 6.96 -7.41 8.06
C ASP A 59 6.09 -8.31 8.92
N GLY A 60 6.62 -9.48 9.32
CA GLY A 60 5.92 -10.44 10.16
C GLY A 60 4.86 -11.26 9.44
N ILE A 61 3.85 -11.71 10.17
CA ILE A 61 2.73 -12.52 9.66
C ILE A 61 1.42 -11.91 10.11
N PHE A 62 0.63 -11.45 9.17
CA PHE A 62 -0.77 -11.08 9.37
C PHE A 62 -1.65 -12.30 9.18
N SER A 63 -2.69 -12.45 9.98
CA SER A 63 -3.60 -13.60 9.91
C SER A 63 -5.06 -13.15 10.06
N ASP A 64 -5.96 -13.89 9.46
CA ASP A 64 -7.40 -13.84 9.68
C ASP A 64 -7.99 -15.27 9.62
N GLU A 65 -9.31 -15.41 9.69
CA GLU A 65 -10.01 -16.71 9.65
C GLU A 65 -9.78 -17.49 8.33
N THR A 66 -9.21 -16.86 7.31
CA THR A 66 -8.98 -17.49 6.01
C THR A 66 -7.53 -17.91 5.78
N GLY A 67 -6.59 -17.51 6.64
CA GLY A 67 -5.20 -17.96 6.56
C GLY A 67 -4.17 -17.01 7.16
N ASP A 68 -2.90 -17.38 6.93
CA ASP A 68 -1.72 -16.64 7.37
C ASP A 68 -1.03 -16.00 6.16
N TYR A 69 -0.66 -14.74 6.31
CA TYR A 69 -0.12 -13.89 5.24
C TYR A 69 1.23 -13.33 5.68
N PRO A 70 2.34 -13.91 5.23
CA PRO A 70 3.68 -13.42 5.54
C PRO A 70 4.02 -12.11 4.83
N ALA A 71 5.12 -11.49 5.25
CA ALA A 71 5.68 -10.31 4.60
C ALA A 71 5.79 -10.49 3.07
N GLY A 72 5.41 -9.47 2.32
CA GLY A 72 5.29 -9.51 0.86
C GLY A 72 3.93 -10.01 0.35
N THR A 73 2.96 -10.28 1.22
CA THR A 73 1.59 -10.59 0.76
C THR A 73 0.77 -9.32 0.61
N TYR A 74 0.09 -9.21 -0.52
CA TYR A 74 -0.97 -8.23 -0.76
C TYR A 74 -2.33 -8.88 -0.60
N ILE A 75 -3.25 -8.18 0.07
CA ILE A 75 -4.65 -8.60 0.29
C ILE A 75 -5.56 -7.45 -0.07
N MET A 76 -6.57 -7.72 -0.88
CA MET A 76 -7.68 -6.81 -1.13
C MET A 76 -8.97 -7.44 -0.60
N ASN A 77 -9.57 -6.82 0.37
CA ASN A 77 -10.87 -7.17 0.93
C ASN A 77 -11.93 -6.26 0.30
N PRO A 78 -12.89 -6.79 -0.48
CA PRO A 78 -13.84 -5.97 -1.23
C PRO A 78 -14.82 -5.21 -0.34
N PRO A 79 -15.51 -4.19 -0.88
CA PRO A 79 -16.60 -3.52 -0.19
C PRO A 79 -17.65 -4.50 0.36
N GLY A 80 -18.04 -4.33 1.65
CA GLY A 80 -18.98 -5.20 2.35
C GLY A 80 -18.36 -6.47 2.95
N SER A 81 -17.06 -6.71 2.78
CA SER A 81 -16.35 -7.79 3.46
C SER A 81 -16.24 -7.57 4.97
N ALA A 82 -15.96 -8.64 5.70
CA ALA A 82 -15.66 -8.60 7.12
C ALA A 82 -14.62 -9.66 7.49
N HIS A 83 -13.80 -9.40 8.50
CA HIS A 83 -12.85 -10.35 9.05
C HIS A 83 -12.51 -10.06 10.52
N ALA A 84 -11.83 -10.99 11.18
CA ALA A 84 -11.30 -10.87 12.54
C ALA A 84 -9.78 -11.03 12.52
N PRO A 85 -9.02 -9.96 12.23
CA PRO A 85 -7.57 -10.07 12.02
C PRO A 85 -6.79 -10.19 13.32
N PHE A 86 -5.65 -10.88 13.23
CA PHE A 86 -4.72 -11.05 14.34
C PHE A 86 -3.27 -11.25 13.84
N SER A 87 -2.33 -11.23 14.78
CA SER A 87 -0.96 -11.66 14.50
C SER A 87 -0.36 -12.31 15.74
N GLU A 88 -0.01 -13.59 15.64
CA GLU A 88 0.60 -14.32 16.76
C GLU A 88 2.06 -13.87 17.00
N SER A 89 2.80 -13.63 15.92
CA SER A 89 4.22 -13.21 15.98
C SER A 89 4.43 -11.71 15.95
N GLY A 90 3.37 -10.93 15.69
CA GLY A 90 3.44 -9.52 15.36
C GLY A 90 3.64 -9.29 13.86
N CYS A 91 3.15 -8.15 13.37
CA CYS A 91 3.35 -7.75 11.98
C CYS A 91 3.30 -6.23 11.82
N THR A 92 3.82 -5.76 10.67
CA THR A 92 3.69 -4.37 10.24
C THR A 92 3.07 -4.35 8.85
N LEU A 93 2.05 -3.52 8.66
CA LEU A 93 1.21 -3.46 7.47
C LEU A 93 1.20 -2.05 6.89
N PHE A 94 1.14 -1.94 5.56
CA PHE A 94 0.65 -0.77 4.87
C PHE A 94 -0.83 -1.01 4.55
N VAL A 95 -1.72 -0.14 5.04
CA VAL A 95 -3.18 -0.34 4.99
C VAL A 95 -3.84 0.85 4.34
N LYS A 96 -4.77 0.58 3.43
CA LYS A 96 -5.64 1.57 2.80
C LYS A 96 -7.09 1.20 3.05
N LEU A 97 -7.84 2.10 3.68
CA LEU A 97 -9.26 1.92 4.02
C LEU A 97 -10.13 2.83 3.16
N ARG A 98 -11.24 2.27 2.61
CA ARG A 98 -12.27 3.02 1.89
C ARG A 98 -11.77 3.68 0.60
N HIS A 99 -10.89 2.98 -0.11
CA HIS A 99 -10.31 3.41 -1.40
C HIS A 99 -10.78 2.57 -2.59
N LEU A 100 -11.69 1.63 -2.38
CA LEU A 100 -12.17 0.72 -3.42
C LEU A 100 -13.51 1.19 -3.99
N GLY A 101 -13.74 0.90 -5.25
CA GLY A 101 -15.00 1.12 -5.94
C GLY A 101 -15.90 -0.12 -5.91
N PRO A 102 -17.17 0.01 -6.34
CA PRO A 102 -18.12 -1.08 -6.34
C PRO A 102 -17.78 -2.22 -7.33
N GLU A 103 -16.86 -1.99 -8.25
CA GLU A 103 -16.37 -2.98 -9.20
C GLU A 103 -15.45 -4.04 -8.57
N GLN A 104 -14.85 -3.76 -7.41
CA GLN A 104 -14.06 -4.72 -6.66
C GLN A 104 -15.00 -5.60 -5.82
N THR A 105 -15.40 -6.74 -6.36
CA THR A 105 -16.41 -7.62 -5.73
C THR A 105 -15.82 -8.91 -5.16
N GLU A 106 -14.60 -9.27 -5.55
CA GLU A 106 -13.96 -10.51 -5.13
C GLU A 106 -12.68 -10.19 -4.32
N ARG A 107 -12.46 -10.98 -3.28
CA ARG A 107 -11.22 -10.88 -2.50
C ARG A 107 -10.03 -11.31 -3.35
N GLU A 108 -8.96 -10.54 -3.29
CA GLU A 108 -7.71 -10.89 -3.97
C GLU A 108 -6.57 -11.07 -2.95
N VAL A 109 -5.77 -12.10 -3.14
CA VAL A 109 -4.55 -12.35 -2.36
C VAL A 109 -3.42 -12.65 -3.33
N VAL A 110 -2.33 -11.91 -3.21
CA VAL A 110 -1.14 -12.07 -4.05
C VAL A 110 0.09 -12.21 -3.18
N ASP A 111 0.76 -13.36 -3.24
CA ASP A 111 2.10 -13.51 -2.68
C ASP A 111 3.11 -12.93 -3.68
N THR A 112 3.59 -11.71 -3.38
CA THR A 112 4.49 -10.98 -4.28
C THR A 112 5.93 -11.54 -4.28
N ASN A 113 6.24 -12.48 -3.37
CA ASN A 113 7.54 -13.15 -3.36
C ASN A 113 7.66 -14.18 -4.49
N VAL A 114 6.51 -14.72 -4.95
CA VAL A 114 6.48 -15.76 -6.01
C VAL A 114 5.72 -15.33 -7.27
N ALA A 115 4.88 -14.30 -7.17
CA ALA A 115 4.13 -13.78 -8.32
C ALA A 115 5.07 -13.22 -9.40
N PRO A 116 4.74 -13.38 -10.70
CA PRO A 116 5.62 -12.98 -11.79
C PRO A 116 5.68 -11.46 -11.94
N TRP A 117 6.89 -10.94 -12.15
CA TRP A 117 7.12 -9.58 -12.60
C TRP A 117 7.02 -9.50 -14.12
N LEU A 118 6.25 -8.55 -14.61
CA LEU A 118 6.10 -8.26 -16.03
C LEU A 118 7.07 -7.14 -16.44
N GLN A 119 7.53 -7.16 -17.69
CA GLN A 119 8.31 -6.07 -18.25
C GLN A 119 7.48 -4.79 -18.28
N GLY A 120 8.01 -3.71 -17.73
CA GLY A 120 7.41 -2.38 -17.81
C GLY A 120 7.70 -1.67 -19.14
N LEU A 121 7.27 -0.41 -19.22
CA LEU A 121 7.33 0.38 -20.47
C LEU A 121 8.73 0.80 -20.89
N VAL A 122 9.71 0.75 -20.00
CA VAL A 122 11.12 1.07 -20.29
C VAL A 122 12.05 -0.03 -19.77
N PRO A 123 13.25 -0.20 -20.33
CA PRO A 123 14.26 -1.10 -19.79
C PRO A 123 14.56 -0.78 -18.32
N GLY A 124 14.69 -1.80 -17.49
CA GLY A 124 14.93 -1.66 -16.05
C GLY A 124 13.67 -1.46 -15.19
N LEU A 125 12.50 -1.25 -15.80
CA LEU A 125 11.23 -1.16 -15.11
C LEU A 125 10.49 -2.49 -15.18
N HIS A 126 9.99 -2.97 -14.04
CA HIS A 126 9.13 -4.15 -13.96
C HIS A 126 7.90 -3.84 -13.12
N VAL A 127 6.77 -4.43 -13.49
CA VAL A 127 5.49 -4.20 -12.83
C VAL A 127 4.87 -5.52 -12.39
N MET A 128 4.18 -5.48 -11.26
CA MET A 128 3.40 -6.60 -10.75
C MET A 128 2.01 -6.06 -10.39
N PRO A 129 1.00 -6.22 -11.25
CA PRO A 129 -0.38 -5.85 -10.91
C PRO A 129 -0.85 -6.64 -9.69
N LEU A 130 -1.43 -5.96 -8.71
CA LEU A 130 -1.94 -6.55 -7.47
C LEU A 130 -3.46 -6.73 -7.49
N MET A 131 -4.12 -6.06 -8.41
CA MET A 131 -5.58 -6.12 -8.60
C MET A 131 -5.91 -6.44 -10.05
N ARG A 132 -6.98 -7.22 -10.24
CA ARG A 132 -7.46 -7.62 -11.57
C ARG A 132 -8.41 -6.60 -12.19
N GLN A 133 -9.11 -5.82 -11.37
CA GLN A 133 -10.15 -4.88 -11.80
C GLN A 133 -10.04 -3.54 -11.08
N GLY A 134 -10.58 -2.49 -11.69
CA GLY A 134 -10.71 -1.17 -11.08
C GLY A 134 -9.45 -0.30 -11.12
N THR A 135 -9.40 0.70 -10.25
CA THR A 135 -8.25 1.57 -10.06
C THR A 135 -7.11 0.79 -9.41
N GLY A 136 -6.11 0.44 -10.23
CA GLY A 136 -5.15 -0.59 -9.89
C GLY A 136 -4.12 -0.19 -8.84
N SER A 137 -3.93 -1.11 -7.88
CA SER A 137 -2.71 -1.14 -7.08
C SER A 137 -1.69 -2.04 -7.76
N THR A 138 -0.42 -1.62 -7.76
CA THR A 138 0.66 -2.28 -8.49
C THR A 138 1.97 -2.15 -7.71
N LEU A 139 2.78 -3.19 -7.65
CA LEU A 139 4.19 -3.02 -7.32
C LEU A 139 4.97 -2.66 -8.58
N VAL A 140 5.85 -1.69 -8.47
CA VAL A 140 6.77 -1.28 -9.54
C VAL A 140 8.20 -1.38 -9.04
N ARG A 141 9.02 -2.15 -9.72
CA ARG A 141 10.44 -2.32 -9.44
C ARG A 141 11.26 -1.55 -10.46
N TRP A 142 12.16 -0.74 -9.96
CA TRP A 142 13.11 0.06 -10.72
C TRP A 142 14.51 -0.52 -10.53
N ALA A 143 15.16 -0.91 -11.60
CA ALA A 143 16.59 -1.21 -11.55
C ALA A 143 17.38 0.10 -11.33
N PRO A 144 18.63 0.03 -10.82
CA PRO A 144 19.48 1.22 -10.75
C PRO A 144 19.60 1.91 -12.10
N GLN A 145 19.67 3.25 -12.09
CA GLN A 145 19.79 4.11 -13.29
C GLN A 145 18.62 3.97 -14.27
N THR A 146 17.41 3.68 -13.77
CA THR A 146 16.19 3.64 -14.58
C THR A 146 15.51 5.00 -14.56
N TYR A 147 15.15 5.51 -15.74
CA TYR A 147 14.48 6.80 -15.94
C TYR A 147 13.20 6.59 -16.76
N PHE A 148 12.15 7.29 -16.36
CA PHE A 148 10.88 7.27 -17.08
C PHE A 148 10.54 8.65 -17.63
N SER A 149 9.75 8.72 -18.70
CA SER A 149 9.35 9.99 -19.30
C SER A 149 8.37 10.74 -18.40
N ALA A 150 8.38 12.06 -18.49
CA ALA A 150 7.38 12.91 -17.83
C ALA A 150 5.97 12.51 -18.25
N HIS A 151 5.08 12.34 -17.29
CA HIS A 151 3.70 11.91 -17.52
C HIS A 151 2.74 12.45 -16.46
N ARG A 152 1.44 12.37 -16.77
CA ARG A 152 0.37 12.85 -15.88
C ARG A 152 -0.47 11.70 -15.34
N HIS A 153 -0.94 11.87 -14.11
CA HIS A 153 -1.83 10.92 -13.44
C HIS A 153 -3.27 11.40 -13.43
N TYR A 154 -4.09 10.88 -14.34
CA TYR A 154 -5.54 11.06 -14.26
C TYR A 154 -6.07 10.37 -13.00
N GLY A 155 -6.87 11.10 -12.20
CA GLY A 155 -7.34 10.58 -10.90
C GLY A 155 -6.28 10.55 -9.80
N GLY A 156 -5.09 11.15 -10.04
CA GLY A 156 -4.00 11.21 -9.06
C GLY A 156 -3.25 9.90 -8.85
N GLU A 157 -2.26 9.96 -7.98
CA GLU A 157 -1.38 8.84 -7.65
C GLU A 157 -0.99 8.87 -6.17
N GLU A 158 -0.88 7.71 -5.57
CA GLU A 158 -0.20 7.50 -4.29
C GLU A 158 0.93 6.49 -4.47
N ILE A 159 2.09 6.81 -3.89
CA ILE A 159 3.27 5.95 -3.88
C ILE A 159 3.68 5.69 -2.43
N PHE A 160 3.98 4.43 -2.10
CA PHE A 160 4.70 4.06 -0.90
C PHE A 160 6.01 3.37 -1.31
N VAL A 161 7.14 3.88 -0.84
CA VAL A 161 8.47 3.31 -1.14
C VAL A 161 8.72 2.12 -0.22
N VAL A 162 8.57 0.93 -0.77
CA VAL A 162 8.74 -0.35 -0.05
C VAL A 162 10.21 -0.63 0.22
N SER A 163 11.10 -0.33 -0.73
CA SER A 163 12.55 -0.48 -0.57
C SER A 163 13.32 0.41 -1.54
N GLY A 164 14.56 0.73 -1.21
CA GLY A 164 15.43 1.57 -2.04
C GLY A 164 15.07 3.04 -2.01
N VAL A 165 15.37 3.76 -3.10
CA VAL A 165 15.19 5.21 -3.23
C VAL A 165 14.46 5.53 -4.52
N PHE A 166 13.26 6.07 -4.42
CA PHE A 166 12.50 6.64 -5.53
C PHE A 166 12.81 8.14 -5.64
N GLU A 167 12.86 8.68 -6.85
CA GLU A 167 13.22 10.07 -7.12
C GLU A 167 12.34 10.64 -8.25
N ASP A 168 12.11 11.95 -8.20
CA ASP A 168 11.58 12.76 -9.29
C ASP A 168 12.17 14.18 -9.22
N GLU A 169 11.73 15.11 -10.09
CA GLU A 169 12.16 16.50 -10.09
C GLU A 169 11.74 17.27 -8.82
N HIS A 170 10.86 16.70 -7.99
CA HIS A 170 10.36 17.34 -6.78
C HIS A 170 11.09 16.87 -5.52
N GLY A 171 11.78 15.70 -5.57
CA GLY A 171 12.49 15.22 -4.40
C GLY A 171 13.15 13.85 -4.52
N ILE A 172 13.71 13.45 -3.38
CA ILE A 172 14.32 12.14 -3.15
C ILE A 172 13.54 11.46 -2.04
N TYR A 173 13.10 10.24 -2.28
CA TYR A 173 12.15 9.51 -1.45
C TYR A 173 12.74 8.16 -1.04
N PRO A 174 13.41 8.07 0.11
CA PRO A 174 13.94 6.80 0.61
C PRO A 174 12.82 5.86 1.08
N GLN A 175 13.19 4.62 1.36
CA GLN A 175 12.30 3.62 1.95
C GLN A 175 11.45 4.20 3.08
N GLY A 176 10.16 3.85 3.10
CA GLY A 176 9.18 4.34 4.06
C GLY A 176 8.52 5.68 3.67
N SER A 177 8.98 6.33 2.61
CA SER A 177 8.34 7.54 2.10
C SER A 177 6.96 7.22 1.52
N TRP A 178 6.00 8.10 1.81
CA TRP A 178 4.68 8.11 1.20
C TRP A 178 4.47 9.45 0.48
N ILE A 179 4.05 9.36 -0.77
CA ILE A 179 3.84 10.50 -1.66
C ILE A 179 2.41 10.44 -2.15
N ARG A 180 1.73 11.59 -2.20
CA ARG A 180 0.43 11.74 -2.80
C ARG A 180 0.48 12.87 -3.81
N SER A 181 0.14 12.55 -5.04
CA SER A 181 0.14 13.44 -6.18
C SER A 181 -1.30 13.66 -6.65
N PRO A 182 -1.81 14.91 -6.72
CA PRO A 182 -3.20 15.18 -7.04
C PRO A 182 -3.54 14.83 -8.50
N HIS A 183 -4.85 14.84 -8.81
CA HIS A 183 -5.35 14.68 -10.16
C HIS A 183 -4.61 15.61 -11.15
N MET A 184 -4.18 15.04 -12.30
CA MET A 184 -3.42 15.72 -13.36
C MET A 184 -2.03 16.22 -12.94
N SER A 185 -1.52 15.83 -11.80
CA SER A 185 -0.11 16.08 -11.45
C SER A 185 0.83 15.53 -12.53
N LEU A 186 1.93 16.23 -12.74
CA LEU A 186 2.99 15.88 -13.67
C LEU A 186 4.26 15.58 -12.90
N HIS A 187 4.93 14.49 -13.22
CA HIS A 187 6.29 14.24 -12.76
C HIS A 187 7.11 13.43 -13.77
N GLN A 188 8.42 13.43 -13.58
CA GLN A 188 9.37 12.63 -14.33
C GLN A 188 10.14 11.72 -13.36
N PRO A 189 9.62 10.51 -13.07
CA PRO A 189 10.22 9.66 -12.07
C PRO A 189 11.45 8.91 -12.57
N PHE A 190 12.36 8.63 -11.64
CA PHE A 190 13.56 7.83 -11.86
C PHE A 190 14.02 7.18 -10.56
N SER A 191 14.97 6.27 -10.66
CA SER A 191 15.69 5.76 -9.49
C SER A 191 17.16 5.54 -9.85
N LYS A 192 18.06 6.21 -9.16
CA LYS A 192 19.50 6.05 -9.37
C LYS A 192 20.03 4.79 -8.70
N GLU A 193 19.51 4.46 -7.53
CA GLU A 193 19.95 3.33 -6.71
C GLU A 193 19.13 2.06 -6.94
N GLY A 194 17.96 2.20 -7.54
CA GLY A 194 16.93 1.17 -7.63
C GLY A 194 15.96 1.24 -6.44
N CYS A 195 14.71 0.85 -6.71
CA CYS A 195 13.68 0.79 -5.68
C CYS A 195 12.56 -0.18 -6.04
N THR A 196 11.75 -0.49 -5.04
CA THR A 196 10.43 -1.09 -5.21
C THR A 196 9.40 -0.18 -4.56
N ILE A 197 8.38 0.19 -5.30
CA ILE A 197 7.29 1.06 -4.82
C ILE A 197 5.95 0.35 -4.96
N PHE A 198 5.05 0.59 -3.98
CA PHE A 198 3.63 0.31 -4.10
C PHE A 198 2.96 1.55 -4.66
N VAL A 199 2.25 1.40 -5.78
CA VAL A 199 1.59 2.51 -6.48
C VAL A 199 0.10 2.25 -6.56
N LYS A 200 -0.72 3.26 -6.26
CA LYS A 200 -2.15 3.27 -6.55
C LYS A 200 -2.50 4.51 -7.35
N THR A 201 -3.17 4.33 -8.49
CA THR A 201 -3.54 5.42 -9.40
C THR A 201 -5.05 5.52 -9.59
N GLY A 202 -5.55 6.70 -9.98
CA GLY A 202 -6.92 6.89 -10.44
C GLY A 202 -7.99 7.01 -9.34
N HIS A 203 -7.62 7.04 -8.06
CA HIS A 203 -8.55 6.96 -6.91
C HIS A 203 -8.69 8.29 -6.12
N LEU A 204 -8.11 9.37 -6.62
CA LEU A 204 -8.09 10.70 -5.97
C LEU A 204 -8.99 11.73 -6.66
N LEU A 205 -10.09 11.30 -7.25
CA LEU A 205 -11.13 12.18 -7.83
C LEU A 205 -12.15 12.60 -6.79
#